data_d71b551ab525b0642f74eb4f9d58446d
#
_entry.id   d71b551ab525b0642f74eb4f9d58446d
#
_cell.length_a   1.000
_cell.length_b   1.000
_cell.length_c   1.000
_cell.angle_alpha   90.00
_cell.angle_beta   90.00
_cell.angle_gamma   90.00
#
_symmetry.space_group_name_H-M   'P 1'
#
loop_
_entity.id
_entity.type
_entity.pdbx_description
1 polymer ?
#
loop_
_entity_poly.entity_id
_entity_poly.type
_entity_poly.pdbx_seq_one_letter_code
_entity_poly.pdbx_strand_id
1 'polypeptide(L)'
;MTPPSQAAPSIANDASDASSARLSGEWTLHYAEAIGAALREAPEQIRRLDASAVARLDSLGVLQLLRHVARRGLEEDALRFREDHRALVQI
;
A
#
# COMPACT_ATOMS: atom_id res chain seq x y z
N MET A 1 -16.19 16.71 11.78
CA MET A 1 -15.54 15.48 12.30
C MET A 1 -15.03 14.63 11.16
N THR A 2 -13.77 14.26 11.20
CA THR A 2 -13.17 13.48 10.13
C THR A 2 -13.58 12.01 10.26
N PRO A 3 -14.12 11.39 9.21
CA PRO A 3 -14.45 9.98 9.28
C PRO A 3 -13.21 9.14 9.56
N PRO A 4 -13.27 8.19 10.49
CA PRO A 4 -12.10 7.34 10.78
C PRO A 4 -11.54 6.62 9.57
N SER A 5 -12.39 6.31 8.61
CA SER A 5 -12.00 5.60 7.39
C SER A 5 -11.00 6.36 6.52
N GLN A 6 -10.88 7.68 6.70
CA GLN A 6 -9.92 8.47 5.92
C GLN A 6 -8.49 8.31 6.39
N ALA A 7 -8.27 7.95 7.65
CA ALA A 7 -6.94 7.71 8.18
C ALA A 7 -6.51 6.26 8.02
N ALA A 8 -7.45 5.32 8.00
CA ALA A 8 -7.15 3.90 7.92
C ALA A 8 -6.55 3.53 6.55
N PRO A 9 -5.64 2.55 6.50
CA PRO A 9 -5.08 2.08 5.22
C PRO A 9 -6.18 1.50 4.35
N SER A 10 -6.13 1.83 3.06
CA SER A 10 -7.14 1.42 2.09
C SER A 10 -6.48 1.00 0.80
N ILE A 11 -7.05 -0.02 0.15
CA ILE A 11 -6.66 -0.48 -1.18
C ILE A 11 -7.90 -0.44 -2.06
N ALA A 12 -7.84 0.32 -3.14
CA ALA A 12 -8.95 0.45 -4.07
C ALA A 12 -8.49 0.11 -5.48
N ASN A 13 -9.27 -0.71 -6.19
CA ASN A 13 -8.97 -1.04 -7.58
C ASN A 13 -9.03 0.22 -8.44
N ASP A 14 -8.10 0.30 -9.41
CA ASP A 14 -8.12 1.36 -10.40
C ASP A 14 -9.27 1.07 -11.38
N ALA A 15 -10.15 2.06 -11.59
CA ALA A 15 -11.28 1.90 -12.49
C ALA A 15 -10.85 1.68 -13.94
N SER A 16 -9.68 2.16 -14.33
CA SER A 16 -9.19 2.05 -15.70
C SER A 16 -8.29 0.82 -15.92
N ASP A 17 -7.84 0.15 -14.84
CA ASP A 17 -6.93 -0.99 -14.95
C ASP A 17 -7.17 -1.96 -13.80
N ALA A 18 -7.79 -3.09 -14.10
CA ALA A 18 -8.13 -4.10 -13.09
C ALA A 18 -6.91 -4.75 -12.44
N SER A 19 -5.73 -4.63 -13.04
CA SER A 19 -4.48 -5.16 -12.46
C SER A 19 -3.78 -4.16 -11.55
N SER A 20 -4.31 -2.95 -11.42
CA SER A 20 -3.72 -1.89 -10.59
C SER A 20 -4.64 -1.53 -9.43
N ALA A 21 -4.03 -1.16 -8.31
CA ALA A 21 -4.75 -0.67 -7.15
C ALA A 21 -4.06 0.56 -6.60
N ARG A 22 -4.86 1.44 -6.01
CA ARG A 22 -4.37 2.65 -5.34
C ARG A 22 -4.44 2.46 -3.85
N LEU A 23 -3.34 2.76 -3.17
CA LEU A 23 -3.25 2.74 -1.72
C LEU A 23 -3.45 4.15 -1.19
N SER A 24 -4.16 4.27 -0.07
CA SER A 24 -4.38 5.56 0.58
C SER A 24 -4.44 5.38 2.09
N GLY A 25 -4.50 6.49 2.82
CA GLY A 25 -4.54 6.48 4.28
C GLY A 25 -3.16 6.39 4.89
N GLU A 26 -3.10 5.93 6.13
CA GLU A 26 -1.86 5.82 6.89
C GLU A 26 -1.38 4.38 6.92
N TRP A 27 -0.20 4.16 6.40
CA TRP A 27 0.45 2.85 6.33
C TRP A 27 1.59 2.83 7.34
N THR A 28 1.22 2.82 8.62
CA THR A 28 2.14 2.97 9.74
C THR A 28 1.91 1.87 10.79
N LEU A 29 2.81 1.80 11.76
CA LEU A 29 2.73 0.85 12.87
C LEU A 29 1.38 0.92 13.58
N HIS A 30 0.80 2.11 13.70
CA HIS A 30 -0.49 2.30 14.34
C HIS A 30 -1.60 1.46 13.70
N TYR A 31 -1.47 1.20 12.40
CA TYR A 31 -2.46 0.43 11.64
C TYR A 31 -1.92 -0.92 11.16
N ALA A 32 -0.96 -1.50 11.89
CA ALA A 32 -0.29 -2.74 11.46
C ALA A 32 -1.26 -3.87 11.13
N GLU A 33 -2.26 -4.09 11.98
CA GLU A 33 -3.24 -5.16 11.76
C GLU A 33 -4.14 -4.87 10.56
N ALA A 34 -4.58 -3.63 10.42
CA ALA A 34 -5.42 -3.22 9.29
C ALA A 34 -4.67 -3.36 7.96
N ILE A 35 -3.38 -3.00 7.95
CA ILE A 35 -2.53 -3.18 6.77
C ILE A 35 -2.45 -4.66 6.40
N GLY A 36 -2.18 -5.52 7.37
CA GLY A 36 -2.09 -6.95 7.14
C GLY A 36 -3.39 -7.52 6.56
N ALA A 37 -4.53 -7.11 7.13
CA ALA A 37 -5.83 -7.56 6.64
C ALA A 37 -6.10 -7.07 5.22
N ALA A 38 -5.83 -5.79 4.94
CA ALA A 38 -6.06 -5.22 3.62
C ALA A 38 -5.23 -5.94 2.55
N LEU A 39 -3.97 -6.23 2.86
CA LEU A 39 -3.09 -6.92 1.91
C LEU A 39 -3.51 -8.38 1.69
N ARG A 40 -3.97 -9.07 2.73
CA ARG A 40 -4.47 -10.45 2.59
C ARG A 40 -5.73 -10.50 1.74
N GLU A 41 -6.58 -9.49 1.84
CA GLU A 41 -7.85 -9.43 1.12
C GLU A 41 -7.70 -8.88 -0.31
N ALA A 42 -6.54 -8.33 -0.65
CA ALA A 42 -6.31 -7.77 -1.97
C ALA A 42 -6.47 -8.85 -3.05
N PRO A 43 -7.24 -8.57 -4.12
CA PRO A 43 -7.44 -9.54 -5.20
C PRO A 43 -6.12 -9.97 -5.86
N GLU A 44 -6.05 -11.24 -6.24
CA GLU A 44 -4.83 -11.80 -6.85
C GLU A 44 -4.50 -11.18 -8.22
N GLN A 45 -5.50 -10.65 -8.92
CA GLN A 45 -5.25 -10.01 -10.20
C GLN A 45 -4.50 -8.68 -10.08
N ILE A 46 -4.43 -8.11 -8.88
CA ILE A 46 -3.69 -6.88 -8.66
C ILE A 46 -2.19 -7.17 -8.74
N ARG A 47 -1.54 -6.58 -9.75
CA ARG A 47 -0.12 -6.77 -10.00
C ARG A 47 0.67 -5.48 -9.80
N ARG A 48 0.00 -4.35 -9.63
CA ARG A 48 0.62 -3.04 -9.41
C ARG A 48 -0.06 -2.32 -8.26
N LEU A 49 0.75 -1.68 -7.43
CA LEU A 49 0.28 -0.97 -6.25
C LEU A 49 0.81 0.46 -6.29
N ASP A 50 -0.10 1.42 -6.38
CA ASP A 50 0.25 2.83 -6.40
C ASP A 50 0.07 3.42 -5.01
N ALA A 51 1.16 3.64 -4.31
CA ALA A 51 1.17 4.19 -2.96
C ALA A 51 1.40 5.71 -2.94
N SER A 52 1.28 6.38 -4.08
CA SER A 52 1.49 7.84 -4.15
C SER A 52 0.44 8.62 -3.38
N ALA A 53 -0.72 8.05 -3.11
CA ALA A 53 -1.79 8.70 -2.35
C ALA A 53 -1.74 8.36 -0.85
N VAL A 54 -0.76 7.61 -0.40
CA VAL A 54 -0.57 7.29 1.01
C VAL A 54 -0.20 8.57 1.77
N ALA A 55 -0.97 8.88 2.82
CA ALA A 55 -0.77 10.12 3.57
C ALA A 55 0.43 10.04 4.50
N ARG A 56 0.61 8.90 5.17
CA ARG A 56 1.73 8.65 6.07
C ARG A 56 2.27 7.24 5.84
N LEU A 57 3.58 7.13 5.89
CA LEU A 57 4.28 5.87 5.68
C LEU A 57 5.46 5.79 6.64
N ASP A 58 5.64 4.67 7.30
CA ASP A 58 6.82 4.41 8.12
C ASP A 58 7.48 3.09 7.70
N SER A 59 8.55 2.72 8.40
CA SER A 59 9.32 1.51 8.09
C SER A 59 8.45 0.25 8.12
N LEU A 60 7.47 0.18 9.02
CA LEU A 60 6.59 -0.97 9.10
C LEU A 60 5.69 -1.06 7.87
N GLY A 61 5.13 0.08 7.43
CA GLY A 61 4.32 0.12 6.23
C GLY A 61 5.11 -0.34 5.01
N VAL A 62 6.33 0.15 4.87
CA VAL A 62 7.24 -0.26 3.78
C VAL A 62 7.49 -1.77 3.86
N LEU A 63 7.82 -2.29 5.04
CA LEU A 63 8.12 -3.70 5.21
C LEU A 63 6.94 -4.58 4.83
N GLN A 64 5.74 -4.22 5.26
CA GLN A 64 4.52 -4.97 4.93
C GLN A 64 4.29 -5.00 3.42
N LEU A 65 4.48 -3.87 2.74
CA LEU A 65 4.32 -3.79 1.29
C LEU A 65 5.36 -4.62 0.56
N LEU A 66 6.62 -4.56 0.99
CA LEU A 66 7.68 -5.34 0.37
C LEU A 66 7.45 -6.85 0.55
N ARG A 67 6.98 -7.25 1.72
CA ARG A 67 6.64 -8.66 1.98
C ARG A 67 5.48 -9.12 1.10
N HIS A 68 4.49 -8.25 0.89
CA HIS A 68 3.36 -8.56 0.02
C HIS A 68 3.82 -8.77 -1.42
N VAL A 69 4.67 -7.86 -1.92
CA VAL A 69 5.24 -7.97 -3.26
C VAL A 69 5.98 -9.30 -3.41
N ALA A 70 6.78 -9.67 -2.43
CA ALA A 70 7.53 -10.92 -2.46
C ALA A 70 6.62 -12.14 -2.44
N ARG A 71 5.60 -12.15 -1.55
CA ARG A 71 4.67 -13.29 -1.45
C ARG A 71 3.87 -13.51 -2.72
N ARG A 72 3.49 -12.42 -3.39
CA ARG A 72 2.68 -12.48 -4.60
C ARG A 72 3.52 -12.64 -5.87
N GLY A 73 4.86 -12.61 -5.75
CA GLY A 73 5.75 -12.72 -6.88
C GLY A 73 5.61 -11.57 -7.87
N LEU A 74 5.38 -10.36 -7.35
CA LEU A 74 5.23 -9.18 -8.19
C LEU A 74 6.58 -8.65 -8.64
N GLU A 75 6.57 -7.86 -9.72
CA GLU A 75 7.78 -7.22 -10.26
C GLU A 75 8.32 -6.18 -9.29
N GLU A 76 9.61 -5.88 -9.38
CA GLU A 76 10.24 -4.88 -8.51
C GLU A 76 9.59 -3.50 -8.65
N ASP A 77 9.14 -3.16 -9.85
CA ASP A 77 8.51 -1.86 -10.13
C ASP A 77 7.00 -1.88 -9.90
N ALA A 78 6.46 -2.97 -9.35
CA ALA A 78 5.03 -3.08 -9.08
C ALA A 78 4.56 -2.09 -8.00
N LEU A 79 5.46 -1.67 -7.13
CA LEU A 79 5.14 -0.80 -6.00
C LEU A 79 5.69 0.59 -6.27
N ARG A 80 4.80 1.58 -6.32
CA ARG A 80 5.16 2.97 -6.58
C ARG A 80 4.86 3.82 -5.35
N PHE A 81 5.85 4.59 -4.91
CA PHE A 81 5.73 5.47 -3.75
C PHE A 81 5.70 6.94 -4.16
N ARG A 82 5.11 7.76 -3.27
CA ARG A 82 5.22 9.21 -3.37
C ARG A 82 6.69 9.60 -3.23
N GLU A 83 7.11 10.65 -3.92
CA GLU A 83 8.53 11.00 -4.00
C GLU A 83 9.17 11.23 -2.64
N ASP A 84 8.50 11.92 -1.73
CA ASP A 84 9.01 12.18 -0.39
C ASP A 84 9.07 10.93 0.50
N HIS A 85 8.35 9.86 0.13
CA HIS A 85 8.41 8.59 0.84
C HIS A 85 9.51 7.67 0.31
N ARG A 86 10.08 7.98 -0.85
CA ARG A 86 11.07 7.10 -1.47
C ARG A 86 12.34 6.95 -0.64
N ALA A 87 12.67 7.95 0.16
CA ALA A 87 13.83 7.87 1.04
C ALA A 87 13.70 6.75 2.08
N LEU A 88 12.47 6.39 2.48
CA LEU A 88 12.22 5.30 3.41
C LEU A 88 12.44 3.93 2.77
N VAL A 89 12.39 3.85 1.46
CA VAL A 89 12.48 2.60 0.70
C VAL A 89 13.92 2.34 0.26
N GLN A 90 14.68 3.38 0.02
CA GLN A 90 16.07 3.29 -0.41
C GLN A 90 16.99 3.13 0.81
N ILE A 91 17.17 1.92 1.19
CA ILE A 91 18.07 1.61 2.31
C ILE A 91 19.35 0.99 1.76
#